data_58ae065d7cd4ce0da9e4f5ea2f24df11
#
_entry.id   58ae065d7cd4ce0da9e4f5ea2f24df11
#
_cell.length_a   1.000
_cell.length_b   1.000
_cell.length_c   1.000
_cell.angle_alpha   90.00
_cell.angle_beta   90.00
_cell.angle_gamma   90.00
#
_symmetry.space_group_name_H-M   'P 1'
#
loop_
_entity.id
_entity.type
_entity.pdbx_description
1 polymer ?
#
loop_
_entity_poly.entity_id
_entity_poly.type
_entity_poly.pdbx_seq_one_letter_code
_entity_poly.pdbx_strand_id
1 'polypeptide(L)'
;SFPTRRSSDLLTMKKQILSIIMAGCLILSMTACSSDKGNMKPAFEQTTADASIETSSPQEYSKTDFVMSTVLSEKIYGTKDVTQDIKEELDKLEKDQLSWREDHSVVSKINADAQKGIKTKLDSDMTSWVEDSLELAKRSNGAFDPTIGRLTRLWNIEGDNPKVPSKQEIKNTLKDTGYTKIHLEKV
;
A
#
# COMPACT_ATOMS: atom_id res chain seq x y z
N SER A 1 3.30 -27.12 0.12
CA SER A 1 2.42 -27.08 -1.03
C SER A 1 1.57 -25.82 -0.94
N PHE A 2 1.90 -24.81 -1.72
CA PHE A 2 1.09 -23.60 -1.80
C PHE A 2 -0.27 -23.94 -2.40
N PRO A 3 -1.38 -23.46 -1.83
CA PRO A 3 -2.67 -23.60 -2.46
C PRO A 3 -2.69 -22.80 -3.76
N THR A 4 -2.60 -23.49 -4.89
CA THR A 4 -2.83 -22.87 -6.19
C THR A 4 -4.28 -22.40 -6.23
N ARG A 5 -4.48 -21.08 -6.38
CA ARG A 5 -5.80 -20.49 -6.67
C ARG A 5 -6.41 -21.27 -7.82
N ARG A 6 -7.58 -21.88 -7.61
CA ARG A 6 -8.22 -22.70 -8.65
C ARG A 6 -8.42 -21.86 -9.90
N SER A 7 -8.06 -22.45 -11.02
CA SER A 7 -8.26 -21.87 -12.37
C SER A 7 -9.71 -21.39 -12.62
N SER A 8 -10.69 -21.95 -11.90
CA SER A 8 -12.09 -21.55 -11.88
C SER A 8 -12.33 -20.12 -11.42
N ASP A 9 -11.57 -19.62 -10.42
CA ASP A 9 -11.80 -18.27 -9.86
C ASP A 9 -11.32 -17.20 -10.82
N LEU A 10 -10.22 -17.47 -11.55
CA LEU A 10 -9.70 -16.58 -12.58
C LEU A 10 -10.63 -16.49 -13.80
N LEU A 11 -11.29 -17.61 -14.16
CA LEU A 11 -12.27 -17.66 -15.25
C LEU A 11 -13.55 -16.90 -14.89
N THR A 12 -13.99 -16.97 -13.63
CA THR A 12 -15.17 -16.27 -13.14
C THR A 12 -14.94 -14.76 -13.12
N MET A 13 -13.79 -14.29 -12.65
CA MET A 13 -13.41 -12.87 -12.70
C MET A 13 -13.31 -12.35 -14.14
N LYS A 14 -12.71 -13.11 -15.07
CA LYS A 14 -12.63 -12.72 -16.48
C LYS A 14 -14.00 -12.62 -17.12
N LYS A 15 -14.95 -13.49 -16.80
CA LYS A 15 -16.34 -13.44 -17.29
C LYS A 15 -17.10 -12.24 -16.75
N GLN A 16 -16.90 -11.84 -15.49
CA GLN A 16 -17.53 -10.66 -14.92
C GLN A 16 -16.99 -9.37 -15.53
N ILE A 17 -15.69 -9.26 -15.76
CA ILE A 17 -15.07 -8.10 -16.42
C ILE A 17 -15.53 -8.00 -17.87
N LEU A 18 -15.62 -9.10 -18.60
CA LEU A 18 -16.08 -9.12 -19.99
C LEU A 18 -17.57 -8.76 -20.10
N SER A 19 -18.40 -9.14 -19.12
CA SER A 19 -19.84 -8.77 -19.07
C SER A 19 -20.04 -7.27 -18.85
N ILE A 20 -19.19 -6.62 -18.04
CA ILE A 20 -19.26 -5.17 -17.80
C ILE A 20 -18.84 -4.38 -19.04
N ILE A 21 -17.84 -4.86 -19.80
CA ILE A 21 -17.37 -4.22 -21.04
C ILE A 21 -18.44 -4.35 -22.15
N MET A 22 -19.14 -5.47 -22.26
CA MET A 22 -20.21 -5.68 -23.25
C MET A 22 -21.48 -4.85 -22.96
N ALA A 23 -21.80 -4.60 -21.68
CA ALA A 23 -22.93 -3.75 -21.30
C ALA A 23 -22.69 -2.26 -21.60
N GLY A 24 -21.44 -1.80 -21.58
CA GLY A 24 -21.07 -0.41 -21.89
C GLY A 24 -21.15 -0.05 -23.37
N CYS A 25 -21.03 -1.01 -24.28
CA CYS A 25 -21.03 -0.76 -25.74
C CYS A 25 -22.43 -0.69 -26.38
N LEU A 26 -23.49 -1.04 -25.65
CA LEU A 26 -24.85 -1.13 -26.21
C LEU A 26 -25.70 0.16 -26.08
N ILE A 27 -25.16 1.22 -25.49
CA ILE A 27 -25.91 2.49 -25.25
C ILE A 27 -25.59 3.60 -26.28
N LEU A 28 -24.67 3.38 -27.25
CA LEU A 28 -24.20 4.43 -28.17
C LEU A 28 -24.71 4.31 -29.60
N SER A 29 -25.81 3.62 -29.88
CA SER A 29 -26.33 3.52 -31.25
C SER A 29 -27.83 3.74 -31.36
N MET A 30 -28.34 4.91 -31.00
CA MET A 30 -29.64 5.41 -31.48
C MET A 30 -29.69 6.94 -31.40
N THR A 31 -29.11 7.61 -32.36
CA THR A 31 -29.59 8.91 -32.82
C THR A 31 -29.10 9.16 -34.26
N ALA A 32 -29.92 8.78 -35.21
CA ALA A 32 -29.79 9.26 -36.58
C ALA A 32 -31.16 9.68 -37.10
N CYS A 33 -31.22 10.89 -37.59
CA CYS A 33 -32.16 11.49 -38.57
C CYS A 33 -33.62 11.70 -38.18
N SER A 34 -33.96 12.97 -38.03
CA SER A 34 -35.11 13.50 -38.76
C SER A 34 -34.88 14.97 -39.09
N SER A 35 -34.88 15.25 -40.38
CA SER A 35 -35.02 16.62 -40.95
C SER A 35 -36.47 17.06 -40.80
N ASP A 36 -36.70 18.23 -40.21
CA ASP A 36 -37.80 19.06 -40.73
C ASP A 36 -37.57 20.54 -40.41
N LYS A 37 -37.97 21.37 -41.39
CA LYS A 37 -37.81 22.83 -41.40
C LYS A 37 -39.00 23.45 -40.66
N GLY A 38 -38.73 24.26 -39.66
CA GLY A 38 -39.75 25.08 -39.00
C GLY A 38 -39.13 26.24 -38.27
N ASN A 39 -39.29 27.42 -38.89
CA ASN A 39 -38.85 28.72 -38.39
C ASN A 39 -39.69 29.13 -37.16
N MET A 40 -39.08 29.27 -35.99
CA MET A 40 -39.64 30.04 -34.89
C MET A 40 -38.53 30.48 -33.91
N LYS A 41 -38.27 31.81 -33.85
CA LYS A 41 -37.51 32.41 -32.77
C LYS A 41 -38.40 32.54 -31.53
N PRO A 42 -37.85 32.22 -30.33
CA PRO A 42 -37.93 33.16 -29.24
C PRO A 42 -36.55 33.45 -28.67
N ALA A 43 -36.37 34.72 -28.34
CA ALA A 43 -35.22 35.22 -27.60
C ALA A 43 -35.20 34.58 -26.20
N PHE A 44 -34.14 33.84 -25.92
CA PHE A 44 -33.74 33.51 -24.57
C PHE A 44 -32.28 33.93 -24.40
N GLU A 45 -32.10 34.88 -23.53
CA GLU A 45 -30.83 35.46 -23.19
C GLU A 45 -30.00 34.39 -22.47
N GLN A 46 -29.06 33.79 -23.19
CA GLN A 46 -28.16 32.75 -22.66
C GLN A 46 -26.96 33.43 -22.02
N THR A 47 -27.01 33.56 -20.70
CA THR A 47 -25.87 33.90 -19.90
C THR A 47 -24.87 32.73 -20.06
N THR A 48 -23.91 32.87 -20.92
CA THR A 48 -22.78 31.95 -21.07
C THR A 48 -21.86 32.14 -19.89
N ALA A 49 -22.09 31.37 -18.82
CA ALA A 49 -21.02 31.05 -17.89
C ALA A 49 -20.11 30.05 -18.61
N ASP A 50 -19.04 30.56 -19.19
CA ASP A 50 -17.98 29.77 -19.80
C ASP A 50 -17.20 29.04 -18.68
N ALA A 51 -17.74 27.94 -18.24
CA ALA A 51 -17.01 26.97 -17.46
C ALA A 51 -16.31 26.06 -18.46
N SER A 52 -15.13 26.49 -18.93
CA SER A 52 -14.19 25.62 -19.63
C SER A 52 -13.76 24.52 -18.68
N ILE A 53 -14.43 23.38 -18.71
CA ILE A 53 -13.95 22.14 -18.14
C ILE A 53 -12.76 21.73 -19.00
N GLU A 54 -11.55 22.06 -18.56
CA GLU A 54 -10.32 21.50 -19.14
C GLU A 54 -10.33 20.00 -18.89
N THR A 55 -10.88 19.24 -19.80
CA THR A 55 -10.74 17.80 -19.86
C THR A 55 -9.33 17.49 -20.38
N SER A 56 -8.33 17.53 -19.49
CA SER A 56 -6.99 17.06 -19.82
C SER A 56 -7.06 15.56 -20.10
N SER A 57 -6.53 15.15 -21.26
CA SER A 57 -6.39 13.73 -21.59
C SER A 57 -5.43 13.05 -20.60
N PRO A 58 -5.68 11.78 -20.20
CA PRO A 58 -4.75 11.04 -19.37
C PRO A 58 -3.35 10.99 -19.99
N GLN A 59 -2.34 11.30 -19.21
CA GLN A 59 -0.92 11.26 -19.58
C GLN A 59 -0.21 10.19 -18.76
N GLU A 60 0.95 9.75 -19.25
CA GLU A 60 1.86 8.89 -18.50
C GLU A 60 2.87 9.75 -17.74
N TYR A 61 2.98 9.51 -16.43
CA TYR A 61 4.00 10.07 -15.56
C TYR A 61 4.88 8.93 -15.06
N SER A 62 6.19 9.04 -15.21
CA SER A 62 7.14 8.02 -14.77
C SER A 62 8.24 8.67 -13.94
N LYS A 63 8.54 8.08 -12.78
CA LYS A 63 9.56 8.56 -11.88
C LYS A 63 10.30 7.40 -11.22
N THR A 64 11.55 7.64 -10.88
CA THR A 64 12.35 6.72 -10.07
C THR A 64 12.93 7.50 -8.91
N ASP A 65 12.63 7.06 -7.69
CA ASP A 65 13.07 7.65 -6.44
C ASP A 65 13.73 6.60 -5.54
N PHE A 66 14.32 7.05 -4.45
CA PHE A 66 14.84 6.19 -3.39
C PHE A 66 13.99 6.41 -2.13
N VAL A 67 13.29 5.37 -1.66
CA VAL A 67 12.43 5.39 -0.48
C VAL A 67 12.57 4.07 0.29
N MET A 68 12.37 4.08 1.59
CA MET A 68 12.44 2.88 2.45
C MET A 68 13.69 2.02 2.19
N SER A 69 14.83 2.67 1.98
CA SER A 69 16.12 2.04 1.67
C SER A 69 16.14 1.21 0.37
N THR A 70 15.23 1.48 -0.56
CA THR A 70 15.15 0.79 -1.86
C THR A 70 14.77 1.75 -2.99
N VAL A 71 14.82 1.26 -4.23
CA VAL A 71 14.42 2.02 -5.41
C VAL A 71 12.92 1.87 -5.62
N LEU A 72 12.22 3.00 -5.64
CA LEU A 72 10.84 3.11 -6.11
C LEU A 72 10.87 3.45 -7.60
N SER A 73 10.26 2.63 -8.44
CA SER A 73 10.05 2.92 -9.86
C SER A 73 8.55 2.88 -10.14
N GLU A 74 8.00 4.01 -10.54
CA GLU A 74 6.55 4.17 -10.70
C GLU A 74 6.18 4.66 -12.10
N LYS A 75 5.00 4.25 -12.53
CA LYS A 75 4.39 4.65 -13.79
C LYS A 75 2.90 4.85 -13.56
N ILE A 76 2.45 6.07 -13.72
CA ILE A 76 1.10 6.52 -13.40
C ILE A 76 0.43 7.03 -14.67
N TYR A 77 -0.82 6.67 -14.88
CA TYR A 77 -1.66 7.16 -15.96
C TYR A 77 -2.80 7.98 -15.36
N GLY A 78 -2.83 9.26 -15.64
CA GLY A 78 -3.84 10.16 -15.08
C GLY A 78 -3.79 11.56 -15.67
N THR A 79 -4.62 12.44 -15.15
CA THR A 79 -4.70 13.85 -15.58
C THR A 79 -3.76 14.77 -14.79
N LYS A 80 -3.14 14.25 -13.71
CA LYS A 80 -2.20 14.98 -12.84
C LYS A 80 -1.02 14.07 -12.49
N ASP A 81 0.17 14.64 -12.43
CA ASP A 81 1.34 14.00 -11.83
C ASP A 81 1.19 13.97 -10.31
N VAL A 82 1.20 12.77 -9.73
CA VAL A 82 1.15 12.52 -8.28
C VAL A 82 2.36 11.74 -7.77
N THR A 83 3.40 11.60 -8.60
CA THR A 83 4.62 10.85 -8.23
C THR A 83 5.30 11.44 -6.99
N GLN A 84 5.34 12.77 -6.89
CA GLN A 84 5.90 13.43 -5.72
C GLN A 84 5.05 13.22 -4.46
N ASP A 85 3.72 13.29 -4.59
CA ASP A 85 2.78 13.07 -3.49
C ASP A 85 2.94 11.64 -2.92
N ILE A 86 3.11 10.63 -3.81
CA ILE A 86 3.36 9.23 -3.42
C ILE A 86 4.68 9.10 -2.66
N LYS A 87 5.75 9.71 -3.17
CA LYS A 87 7.04 9.67 -2.48
C LYS A 87 6.95 10.26 -1.08
N GLU A 88 6.32 11.42 -0.93
CA GLU A 88 6.17 12.10 0.36
C GLU A 88 5.35 11.27 1.36
N GLU A 89 4.29 10.61 0.89
CA GLU A 89 3.50 9.73 1.75
C GLU A 89 4.28 8.49 2.19
N LEU A 90 5.08 7.87 1.30
CA LEU A 90 5.95 6.76 1.65
C LEU A 90 7.06 7.17 2.63
N ASP A 91 7.68 8.32 2.42
CA ASP A 91 8.69 8.86 3.35
C ASP A 91 8.10 9.12 4.74
N LYS A 92 6.89 9.67 4.80
CA LYS A 92 6.16 9.89 6.04
C LYS A 92 5.78 8.57 6.73
N LEU A 93 5.26 7.61 5.95
CA LEU A 93 4.92 6.29 6.47
C LEU A 93 6.14 5.59 7.07
N GLU A 94 7.30 5.66 6.41
CA GLU A 94 8.54 5.12 6.94
C GLU A 94 8.90 5.81 8.26
N LYS A 95 9.01 7.13 8.26
CA LYS A 95 9.50 7.89 9.41
C LYS A 95 8.59 7.79 10.63
N ASP A 96 7.29 7.95 10.42
CA ASP A 96 6.35 8.09 11.53
C ASP A 96 5.85 6.74 12.04
N GLN A 97 5.80 5.72 11.18
CA GLN A 97 5.17 4.44 11.50
C GLN A 97 6.15 3.26 11.52
N LEU A 98 6.86 3.02 10.42
CA LEU A 98 7.48 1.72 10.17
C LEU A 98 8.96 1.64 10.51
N SER A 99 9.69 2.75 10.49
CA SER A 99 11.14 2.72 10.71
C SER A 99 11.48 2.30 12.15
N TRP A 100 12.29 1.25 12.26
CA TRP A 100 12.88 0.87 13.54
C TRP A 100 14.14 1.70 13.89
N ARG A 101 14.57 2.59 12.98
CA ARG A 101 15.75 3.47 13.13
C ARG A 101 15.37 4.85 13.64
N GLU A 102 14.16 5.30 13.36
CA GLU A 102 13.65 6.60 13.80
C GLU A 102 13.04 6.50 15.19
N ASP A 103 13.60 7.22 16.16
CA ASP A 103 13.23 7.13 17.57
C ASP A 103 11.76 7.46 17.86
N HIS A 104 11.13 8.27 17.00
CA HIS A 104 9.75 8.69 17.16
C HIS A 104 8.72 7.80 16.44
N SER A 105 9.15 6.83 15.65
CA SER A 105 8.24 5.95 14.92
C SER A 105 7.44 5.03 15.86
N VAL A 106 6.26 4.61 15.41
CA VAL A 106 5.42 3.67 16.19
C VAL A 106 6.15 2.35 16.42
N VAL A 107 6.85 1.81 15.39
CA VAL A 107 7.62 0.56 15.53
C VAL A 107 8.76 0.71 16.55
N SER A 108 9.46 1.83 16.56
CA SER A 108 10.51 2.09 17.55
C SER A 108 9.93 2.19 18.97
N LYS A 109 8.76 2.82 19.11
CA LYS A 109 8.05 2.87 20.38
C LYS A 109 7.62 1.47 20.85
N ILE A 110 7.04 0.64 19.98
CA ILE A 110 6.69 -0.76 20.29
C ILE A 110 7.92 -1.50 20.81
N ASN A 111 9.05 -1.37 20.12
CA ASN A 111 10.30 -2.02 20.52
C ASN A 111 10.82 -1.54 21.87
N ALA A 112 10.73 -0.24 22.16
CA ALA A 112 11.17 0.34 23.43
C ALA A 112 10.26 -0.06 24.60
N ASP A 113 8.95 -0.05 24.38
CA ASP A 113 7.95 -0.44 25.37
C ASP A 113 8.07 -1.94 25.71
N ALA A 114 8.23 -2.79 24.69
CA ALA A 114 8.41 -4.22 24.86
C ALA A 114 9.63 -4.58 25.74
N GLN A 115 10.73 -3.84 25.61
CA GLN A 115 11.92 -4.04 26.46
C GLN A 115 11.65 -3.74 27.94
N LYS A 116 10.65 -2.90 28.22
CA LYS A 116 10.24 -2.49 29.57
C LYS A 116 9.04 -3.30 30.08
N GLY A 117 8.50 -4.21 29.27
CA GLY A 117 7.27 -4.95 29.58
C GLY A 117 6.00 -4.07 29.55
N ILE A 118 6.05 -2.95 28.84
CA ILE A 118 4.93 -2.02 28.72
C ILE A 118 4.10 -2.37 27.47
N LYS A 119 2.78 -2.34 27.60
CA LYS A 119 1.84 -2.49 26.48
C LYS A 119 1.75 -1.18 25.69
N THR A 120 1.94 -1.25 24.38
CA THR A 120 1.79 -0.09 23.49
C THR A 120 0.37 -0.05 22.93
N LYS A 121 -0.30 1.10 23.03
CA LYS A 121 -1.57 1.34 22.36
C LYS A 121 -1.28 1.62 20.87
N LEU A 122 -1.95 0.89 19.98
CA LEU A 122 -1.85 1.03 18.54
C LEU A 122 -3.11 1.68 17.98
N ASP A 123 -2.99 2.38 16.86
CA ASP A 123 -4.13 2.78 16.03
C ASP A 123 -4.64 1.60 15.19
N SER A 124 -5.69 1.83 14.39
CA SER A 124 -6.31 0.81 13.56
C SER A 124 -5.36 0.24 12.51
N ASP A 125 -4.58 1.11 11.87
CA ASP A 125 -3.72 0.74 10.75
C ASP A 125 -2.54 -0.09 11.24
N MET A 126 -1.83 0.38 12.26
CA MET A 126 -0.75 -0.38 12.88
C MET A 126 -1.25 -1.71 13.47
N THR A 127 -2.45 -1.73 14.06
CA THR A 127 -3.05 -2.97 14.54
C THR A 127 -3.25 -3.97 13.40
N SER A 128 -3.81 -3.52 12.28
CA SER A 128 -4.02 -4.37 11.08
C SER A 128 -2.69 -4.89 10.54
N TRP A 129 -1.67 -4.04 10.41
CA TRP A 129 -0.35 -4.46 9.90
C TRP A 129 0.34 -5.48 10.82
N VAL A 130 0.17 -5.35 12.13
CA VAL A 130 0.68 -6.35 13.08
C VAL A 130 -0.11 -7.66 12.96
N GLU A 131 -1.45 -7.61 12.84
CA GLU A 131 -2.30 -8.79 12.61
C GLU A 131 -1.88 -9.54 11.35
N ASP A 132 -1.73 -8.84 10.22
CA ASP A 132 -1.29 -9.41 8.94
C ASP A 132 0.11 -10.04 9.03
N SER A 133 1.02 -9.38 9.75
CA SER A 133 2.38 -9.89 9.99
C SER A 133 2.35 -11.18 10.81
N LEU A 134 1.51 -11.25 11.84
CA LEU A 134 1.34 -12.45 12.67
C LEU A 134 0.68 -13.60 11.89
N GLU A 135 -0.29 -13.28 11.03
CA GLU A 135 -0.90 -14.28 10.16
C GLU A 135 0.12 -14.84 9.17
N LEU A 136 0.93 -13.99 8.53
CA LEU A 136 2.00 -14.42 7.64
C LEU A 136 3.03 -15.28 8.38
N ALA A 137 3.44 -14.88 9.58
CA ALA A 137 4.36 -15.66 10.41
C ALA A 137 3.79 -17.07 10.71
N LYS A 138 2.53 -17.15 11.08
CA LYS A 138 1.83 -18.41 11.32
C LYS A 138 1.73 -19.26 10.05
N ARG A 139 1.30 -18.69 8.94
CA ARG A 139 1.14 -19.40 7.64
C ARG A 139 2.46 -19.91 7.09
N SER A 140 3.55 -19.17 7.32
CA SER A 140 4.90 -19.58 6.90
C SER A 140 5.58 -20.53 7.90
N ASN A 141 4.87 -20.92 8.97
CA ASN A 141 5.43 -21.71 10.07
C ASN A 141 6.72 -21.11 10.66
N GLY A 142 6.73 -19.77 10.81
CA GLY A 142 7.85 -19.02 11.35
C GLY A 142 9.01 -18.76 10.37
N ALA A 143 8.88 -19.11 9.09
CA ALA A 143 9.87 -18.71 8.08
C ALA A 143 9.93 -17.19 7.88
N PHE A 144 8.81 -16.52 8.03
CA PHE A 144 8.73 -15.08 8.29
C PHE A 144 8.45 -14.88 9.78
N ASP A 145 9.23 -14.04 10.44
CA ASP A 145 9.03 -13.69 11.85
C ASP A 145 9.29 -12.18 12.05
N PRO A 146 8.27 -11.37 12.40
CA PRO A 146 8.43 -9.94 12.58
C PRO A 146 9.27 -9.57 13.81
N THR A 147 9.63 -10.52 14.66
CA THR A 147 10.39 -10.27 15.90
C THR A 147 11.91 -10.36 15.76
N ILE A 148 12.43 -10.60 14.55
CA ILE A 148 13.89 -10.78 14.33
C ILE A 148 14.72 -9.50 14.43
N GLY A 149 14.10 -8.34 14.68
CA GLY A 149 14.79 -7.04 14.69
C GLY A 149 16.02 -6.99 15.61
N ARG A 150 16.01 -7.70 16.77
CA ARG A 150 17.18 -7.81 17.64
C ARG A 150 18.32 -8.60 17.01
N LEU A 151 18.01 -9.64 16.22
CA LEU A 151 19.02 -10.38 15.47
C LEU A 151 19.62 -9.50 14.38
N THR A 152 18.79 -8.77 13.60
CA THR A 152 19.27 -7.83 12.59
C THR A 152 20.26 -6.82 13.18
N ARG A 153 19.91 -6.22 14.33
CA ARG A 153 20.80 -5.30 15.05
C ARG A 153 22.09 -5.98 15.53
N LEU A 154 22.03 -7.24 15.98
CA LEU A 154 23.20 -7.97 16.44
C LEU A 154 24.25 -8.15 15.34
N TRP A 155 23.82 -8.40 14.11
CA TRP A 155 24.69 -8.51 12.94
C TRP A 155 25.20 -7.16 12.45
N ASN A 156 24.43 -6.09 12.67
CA ASN A 156 24.76 -4.71 12.29
C ASN A 156 25.19 -4.56 10.81
N ILE A 157 24.53 -5.30 9.90
CA ILE A 157 24.92 -5.37 8.47
C ILE A 157 24.86 -3.99 7.80
N GLU A 158 23.89 -3.18 8.20
CA GLU A 158 23.67 -1.84 7.63
C GLU A 158 24.36 -0.73 8.41
N GLY A 159 25.04 -1.04 9.49
CA GLY A 159 25.77 -0.08 10.31
C GLY A 159 27.24 0.04 9.92
N ASP A 160 27.93 1.02 10.52
CA ASP A 160 29.33 1.33 10.23
C ASP A 160 30.30 0.17 10.57
N ASN A 161 29.89 -0.71 11.46
CA ASN A 161 30.72 -1.83 11.94
C ASN A 161 29.97 -3.15 11.91
N PRO A 162 29.72 -3.73 10.73
CA PRO A 162 29.10 -5.05 10.62
C PRO A 162 30.00 -6.11 11.26
N LYS A 163 29.40 -7.07 11.97
CA LYS A 163 30.12 -8.15 12.63
C LYS A 163 29.43 -9.50 12.45
N VAL A 164 30.22 -10.57 12.53
CA VAL A 164 29.68 -11.91 12.69
C VAL A 164 29.56 -12.20 14.19
N PRO A 165 28.33 -12.31 14.74
CA PRO A 165 28.15 -12.59 16.17
C PRO A 165 28.61 -13.98 16.53
N SER A 166 29.04 -14.16 17.78
CA SER A 166 29.34 -15.47 18.35
C SER A 166 28.05 -16.32 18.43
N LYS A 167 28.24 -17.65 18.44
CA LYS A 167 27.12 -18.60 18.64
C LYS A 167 26.34 -18.32 19.93
N GLN A 168 27.03 -17.85 20.99
CA GLN A 168 26.40 -17.56 22.28
C GLN A 168 25.54 -16.28 22.21
N GLU A 169 26.01 -15.22 21.54
CA GLU A 169 25.22 -14.00 21.32
C GLU A 169 23.97 -14.32 20.53
N ILE A 170 24.08 -15.08 19.43
CA ILE A 170 22.94 -15.53 18.61
C ILE A 170 21.95 -16.32 19.48
N LYS A 171 22.42 -17.32 20.22
CA LYS A 171 21.57 -18.14 21.10
C LYS A 171 20.85 -17.32 22.16
N ASN A 172 21.50 -16.31 22.72
CA ASN A 172 20.88 -15.43 23.71
C ASN A 172 19.82 -14.54 23.07
N THR A 173 20.09 -13.96 21.91
CA THR A 173 19.15 -13.09 21.19
C THR A 173 17.91 -13.86 20.72
N LEU A 174 18.07 -15.12 20.27
CA LEU A 174 16.97 -15.99 19.88
C LEU A 174 15.97 -16.28 21.01
N LYS A 175 16.38 -16.19 22.28
CA LYS A 175 15.44 -16.36 23.40
C LYS A 175 14.32 -15.33 23.41
N ASP A 176 14.56 -14.14 22.87
CA ASP A 176 13.61 -13.05 22.82
C ASP A 176 12.87 -12.95 21.46
N THR A 177 13.20 -13.84 20.53
CA THR A 177 12.60 -13.94 19.20
C THR A 177 11.45 -14.95 19.20
N GLY A 178 10.48 -14.75 18.34
CA GLY A 178 9.34 -15.64 18.16
C GLY A 178 8.02 -14.88 18.10
N TYR A 179 7.33 -14.93 16.96
CA TYR A 179 6.08 -14.23 16.71
C TYR A 179 4.96 -14.62 17.71
N THR A 180 5.02 -15.81 18.30
CA THR A 180 4.07 -16.26 19.32
C THR A 180 4.16 -15.49 20.64
N LYS A 181 5.16 -14.61 20.79
CA LYS A 181 5.32 -13.73 21.96
C LYS A 181 4.60 -12.39 21.81
N ILE A 182 4.10 -12.08 20.63
CA ILE A 182 3.28 -10.89 20.39
C ILE A 182 1.84 -11.24 20.70
N HIS A 183 1.21 -10.45 21.55
CA HIS A 183 -0.19 -10.57 21.92
C HIS A 183 -0.91 -9.26 21.64
N LEU A 184 -1.95 -9.31 20.80
CA LEU A 184 -2.87 -8.19 20.56
C LEU A 184 -4.09 -8.36 21.46
N GLU A 185 -4.42 -7.30 22.19
CA GLU A 185 -5.61 -7.22 23.03
C GLU A 185 -6.54 -6.15 22.48
N LYS A 186 -7.81 -6.46 22.33
CA LYS A 186 -8.82 -5.44 22.01
C LYS A 186 -9.15 -4.67 23.29
N VAL A 187 -9.06 -3.35 23.21
CA VAL A 187 -9.42 -2.41 24.28
C VAL A 187 -10.82 -1.87 24.01
#